data_8d193d77b059ba6872c1ed601816e704
#
_entry.id   8d193d77b059ba6872c1ed601816e704
#
_cell.length_a   1.000
_cell.length_b   1.000
_cell.length_c   1.000
_cell.angle_alpha   90.00
_cell.angle_beta   90.00
_cell.angle_gamma   90.00
#
_symmetry.space_group_name_H-M   'P 1'
#
loop_
_entity.id
_entity.type
_entity.pdbx_description
1 polymer ?
#
loop_
_entity_poly.entity_id
_entity_poly.type
_entity_poly.pdbx_seq_one_letter_code
_entity_poly.pdbx_strand_id
1 'polypeptide(L)' 'MKKIANLLFEAKILKEIPRSGYHFLGAGKESVAEHSFSTTFIAYVMSQLLPEVDALKLINMCLVHDLAEARIGDLN' A
#
# COMPACT_ATOMS: atom_id res chain seq x y z
N MET A 1 8.21 -11.89 -18.68
CA MET A 1 8.89 -12.03 -17.37
C MET A 1 9.53 -10.75 -16.88
N LYS A 2 10.12 -9.95 -17.75
CA LYS A 2 10.71 -8.66 -17.34
C LYS A 2 9.73 -7.75 -16.65
N LYS A 3 8.50 -7.66 -17.17
CA LYS A 3 7.49 -6.77 -16.56
C LYS A 3 7.11 -7.22 -15.16
N ILE A 4 7.04 -8.52 -14.95
CA ILE A 4 6.70 -9.04 -13.61
C ILE A 4 7.86 -8.79 -12.65
N ALA A 5 9.10 -9.04 -13.10
CA ALA A 5 10.27 -8.78 -12.26
C ALA A 5 10.36 -7.31 -11.88
N ASN A 6 10.10 -6.40 -12.83
CA ASN A 6 10.13 -4.97 -12.54
C ASN A 6 9.06 -4.57 -11.54
N LEU A 7 7.88 -5.16 -11.65
CA LEU A 7 6.80 -4.89 -10.70
C LEU A 7 7.18 -5.35 -9.30
N LEU A 8 7.81 -6.51 -9.18
CA LEU A 8 8.24 -7.02 -7.89
C LEU A 8 9.33 -6.13 -7.28
N PHE A 9 10.24 -5.61 -8.10
CA PHE A 9 11.24 -4.66 -7.62
C PHE A 9 10.60 -3.36 -7.18
N GLU A 10 9.62 -2.84 -7.90
CA GLU A 10 8.89 -1.66 -7.49
C GLU A 10 8.23 -1.86 -6.12
N ALA A 11 7.59 -3.00 -5.94
CA ALA A 11 6.96 -3.29 -4.66
C ALA A 11 7.99 -3.31 -3.53
N LYS A 12 9.15 -3.89 -3.80
CA LYS A 12 10.22 -3.96 -2.79
C LYS A 12 10.76 -2.59 -2.42
N ILE A 13 10.83 -1.68 -3.38
CA ILE A 13 11.37 -0.34 -3.17
C ILE A 13 10.42 0.53 -2.33
N LEU A 14 9.15 0.16 -2.21
CA LEU A 14 8.20 0.95 -1.43
C LEU A 14 8.63 1.15 0.01
N LYS A 15 9.46 0.28 0.55
CA LYS A 15 9.99 0.45 1.91
C LYS A 15 10.88 1.67 2.03
N GLU A 16 11.41 2.16 0.90
CA GLU A 16 12.30 3.32 0.87
C GLU A 16 11.56 4.61 0.57
N ILE A 17 10.28 4.53 0.23
CA ILE A 17 9.50 5.71 -0.17
C ILE A 17 8.67 6.17 1.02
N PRO A 18 8.94 7.39 1.55
CA PRO A 18 8.16 7.89 2.68
C PRO A 18 6.80 8.37 2.22
N ARG A 19 5.83 8.29 3.11
CA ARG A 19 4.50 8.84 2.86
C ARG A 19 4.55 10.35 3.07
N SER A 20 4.20 11.08 2.02
CA SER A 20 4.35 12.53 2.02
C SER A 20 3.41 13.25 2.99
N GLY A 21 2.26 12.66 3.31
CA GLY A 21 1.31 13.30 4.20
C GLY A 21 1.70 13.31 5.68
N TYR A 22 2.63 12.47 6.06
CA TYR A 22 2.95 12.27 7.46
C TYR A 22 3.73 13.39 8.12
N HIS A 23 4.38 14.23 7.33
CA HIS A 23 5.13 15.36 7.89
C HIS A 23 4.25 16.25 8.74
N PHE A 24 3.02 16.47 8.31
CA PHE A 24 2.12 17.37 8.99
C PHE A 24 1.69 16.87 10.36
N LEU A 25 1.80 15.57 10.56
CA LEU A 25 1.38 14.97 11.81
C LEU A 25 2.54 14.71 12.75
N GLY A 26 3.74 15.04 12.32
CA GLY A 26 4.93 14.82 13.11
C GLY A 26 5.35 13.35 13.22
N ALA A 27 4.70 12.49 12.49
CA ALA A 27 4.98 11.06 12.52
C ALA A 27 5.71 10.61 11.26
N GLY A 28 6.49 11.48 10.69
CA GLY A 28 6.94 11.50 9.32
C GLY A 28 7.81 10.40 8.76
N LYS A 29 7.85 9.22 9.37
CA LYS A 29 8.79 8.20 8.93
C LYS A 29 8.16 6.90 8.44
N GLU A 30 6.85 6.87 8.27
CA GLU A 30 6.21 5.69 7.74
C GLU A 30 6.46 5.59 6.24
N SER A 31 7.01 4.47 5.79
CA SER A 31 7.20 4.24 4.36
C SER A 31 5.88 3.83 3.71
N VAL A 32 5.83 3.90 2.38
CA VAL A 32 4.67 3.42 1.64
C VAL A 32 4.43 1.94 1.91
N ALA A 33 5.50 1.14 2.01
CA ALA A 33 5.35 -0.28 2.31
C ALA A 33 4.74 -0.51 3.69
N GLU A 34 5.17 0.23 4.69
CA GLU A 34 4.62 0.12 6.04
C GLU A 34 3.14 0.52 6.06
N HIS A 35 2.81 1.60 5.38
CA HIS A 35 1.42 2.04 5.26
C HIS A 35 0.58 0.99 4.56
N SER A 36 1.08 0.44 3.44
CA SER A 36 0.36 -0.56 2.67
C SER A 36 0.11 -1.82 3.49
N PHE A 37 1.10 -2.24 4.27
CA PHE A 37 0.93 -3.40 5.14
C PHE A 37 -0.18 -3.14 6.17
N SER A 38 -0.10 -1.99 6.84
CA SER A 38 -1.08 -1.65 7.88
C SER A 38 -2.49 -1.57 7.31
N THR A 39 -2.65 -0.90 6.16
CA THR A 39 -3.95 -0.74 5.52
C THR A 39 -4.51 -2.10 5.09
N THR A 40 -3.67 -2.94 4.52
CA THR A 40 -4.08 -4.27 4.08
C THR A 40 -4.46 -5.16 5.25
N PHE A 41 -3.72 -5.05 6.35
CA PHE A 41 -4.04 -5.81 7.55
C PHE A 41 -5.39 -5.37 8.13
N ILE A 42 -5.65 -4.06 8.16
CA ILE A 42 -6.95 -3.55 8.59
C ILE A 42 -8.06 -4.11 7.70
N ALA A 43 -7.83 -4.11 6.40
CA ALA A 43 -8.80 -4.67 5.46
C ALA A 43 -9.07 -6.15 5.73
N TYR A 44 -8.02 -6.89 6.04
CA TYR A 44 -8.15 -8.30 6.40
C TYR A 44 -9.03 -8.49 7.64
N VAL A 45 -8.74 -7.71 8.69
CA VAL A 45 -9.52 -7.79 9.93
C VAL A 45 -10.97 -7.43 9.67
N MET A 46 -11.22 -6.37 8.92
CA MET A 46 -12.59 -5.96 8.59
C MET A 46 -13.33 -7.04 7.80
N SER A 47 -12.65 -7.71 6.89
CA SER A 47 -13.28 -8.78 6.12
C SER A 47 -13.67 -9.96 6.99
N GLN A 48 -12.97 -10.17 8.10
CA GLN A 48 -13.34 -11.24 9.05
C GLN A 48 -14.55 -10.86 9.89
N LEU A 49 -14.72 -9.56 10.14
CA LEU A 49 -15.82 -9.06 10.96
C LEU A 49 -17.09 -8.81 10.14
N LEU A 50 -16.97 -8.57 8.86
CA LEU A 50 -18.06 -8.20 7.97
C LEU A 50 -18.19 -9.24 6.86
N PRO A 51 -18.95 -10.31 7.10
CA PRO A 51 -19.00 -11.42 6.14
C PRO A 51 -19.58 -11.07 4.77
N GLU A 52 -20.29 -9.96 4.65
CA GLU A 52 -20.82 -9.50 3.36
C GLU A 52 -19.76 -8.84 2.48
N VAL A 53 -18.57 -8.55 3.03
CA VAL A 53 -17.50 -7.92 2.28
C VAL A 53 -16.71 -8.98 1.51
N ASP A 54 -16.41 -8.68 0.24
CA ASP A 54 -15.54 -9.53 -0.57
C ASP A 54 -14.10 -9.31 -0.13
N ALA A 55 -13.59 -10.24 0.66
CA ALA A 55 -12.26 -10.12 1.27
C ALA A 55 -11.17 -10.02 0.23
N LEU A 56 -11.21 -10.86 -0.79
CA LEU A 56 -10.18 -10.86 -1.82
C LEU A 56 -10.15 -9.54 -2.58
N LYS A 57 -11.31 -9.04 -2.93
CA LYS A 57 -11.41 -7.78 -3.65
C LYS A 57 -10.89 -6.62 -2.81
N LEU A 58 -11.28 -6.58 -1.54
CA LEU A 58 -10.86 -5.50 -0.64
C LEU A 58 -9.34 -5.50 -0.46
N ILE A 59 -8.76 -6.66 -0.20
CA ILE A 59 -7.32 -6.76 0.01
C ILE A 59 -6.55 -6.39 -1.26
N ASN A 60 -7.02 -6.88 -2.41
CA ASN A 60 -6.38 -6.55 -3.68
C ASN A 60 -6.44 -5.05 -3.98
N MET A 61 -7.56 -4.41 -3.68
CA MET A 61 -7.70 -2.97 -3.89
C MET A 61 -6.70 -2.20 -3.01
N CYS A 62 -6.54 -2.59 -1.76
CA CYS A 62 -5.60 -1.93 -0.87
C CYS A 62 -4.16 -2.04 -1.38
N LEU A 63 -3.76 -3.23 -1.79
CA LEU A 63 -2.40 -3.45 -2.28
C LEU A 63 -2.12 -2.67 -3.55
N VAL A 64 -3.02 -2.74 -4.53
CA VAL A 64 -2.80 -2.11 -5.82
C VAL A 64 -2.91 -0.60 -5.74
N HIS A 65 -3.84 -0.10 -4.93
CA HIS A 65 -4.03 1.33 -4.77
C HIS A 65 -2.78 2.02 -4.23
N ASP A 66 -2.17 1.45 -3.21
CA ASP A 66 -0.98 2.05 -2.60
C ASP A 66 0.21 2.03 -3.56
N LEU A 67 0.36 0.95 -4.32
CA LEU A 67 1.42 0.87 -5.31
C LEU A 67 1.23 1.91 -6.41
N ALA A 68 0.01 2.04 -6.92
CA ALA A 68 -0.29 3.01 -7.96
C ALA A 68 -0.09 4.44 -7.46
N GLU A 69 -0.51 4.72 -6.23
CA GLU A 69 -0.36 6.04 -5.63
C GLU A 69 1.11 6.42 -5.48
N ALA A 70 1.95 5.47 -5.09
CA ALA A 70 3.38 5.72 -4.97
C ALA A 70 4.01 6.08 -6.31
N ARG A 71 3.59 5.43 -7.38
CA ARG A 71 4.09 5.74 -8.72
C ARG A 71 3.66 7.12 -9.18
N ILE A 72 2.41 7.48 -8.93
CA ILE A 72 1.89 8.79 -9.31
C ILE A 72 2.50 9.88 -8.44
N GLY A 73 2.68 9.60 -7.17
CA GLY A 73 3.29 10.55 -6.23
C GLY A 73 4.67 11.00 -6.64
N ASP A 74 5.43 10.12 -7.28
CA ASP A 74 6.77 10.44 -7.74
C ASP A 74 6.77 11.49 -8.86
N LEU A 75 5.63 11.69 -9.49
CA LEU A 75 5.50 12.67 -10.58
C LEU A 75 5.19 14.07 -10.07
N ASN A 76 4.86 14.18 -8.83
CA ASN A 76 4.57 15.47 -8.20
C ASN A 76 5.80 16.00 -7.51
#